data_f9bb95cede438f8d78dac8638a33f22b
#
_entry.id   f9bb95cede438f8d78dac8638a33f22b
#
_cell.length_a   1.000
_cell.length_b   1.000
_cell.length_c   1.000
_cell.angle_alpha   90.00
_cell.angle_beta   90.00
_cell.angle_gamma   90.00
#
_symmetry.space_group_name_H-M   'P 1'
#
loop_
_entity.id
_entity.type
_entity.pdbx_description
1 polymer ?
#
loop_
_entity_poly.entity_id
_entity_poly.type
_entity_poly.pdbx_seq_one_letter_code
_entity_poly.pdbx_strand_id
1 'polypeptide(L)'
;RPPRSTLFPYTTLFRSAIVKKQGRVAKPFGRLEAGIAYRNDGFSFNRSGVPAIGLASGSEHIENGTEWMDAQADDYFGHRYHQVADEYSASMDVSGALLDVMALYLTGQALANSSEFAQWYDDKEFKPLRDAQLAP
;
A
#
# COMPACT_ATOMS: atom_id res chain seq x y z
N ARG A 1 8.09 -16.69 -9.30
CA ARG A 1 8.33 -16.00 -8.03
C ARG A 1 7.48 -14.73 -8.05
N PRO A 2 6.69 -14.41 -7.00
CA PRO A 2 6.02 -13.12 -6.92
C PRO A 2 7.05 -11.99 -6.96
N PRO A 3 6.71 -10.82 -7.52
CA PRO A 3 7.63 -9.70 -7.63
C PRO A 3 8.14 -9.29 -6.24
N ARG A 4 9.46 -9.09 -6.12
CA ARG A 4 10.20 -8.84 -4.87
C ARG A 4 9.90 -7.51 -4.15
N SER A 5 8.93 -6.75 -4.61
CA SER A 5 8.61 -5.40 -4.12
C SER A 5 7.60 -5.33 -2.99
N THR A 6 7.04 -6.45 -2.57
CA THR A 6 6.10 -6.50 -1.45
C THR A 6 6.84 -6.75 -0.14
N LEU A 7 6.64 -5.88 0.83
CA LEU A 7 7.40 -5.87 2.08
C LEU A 7 7.07 -7.06 3.01
N PHE A 8 5.93 -7.76 2.82
CA PHE A 8 5.46 -8.79 3.76
C PHE A 8 4.78 -9.96 3.06
N PRO A 9 5.13 -11.25 3.40
CA PRO A 9 4.53 -12.43 2.77
C PRO A 9 3.03 -12.57 3.05
N TYR A 10 2.64 -12.57 4.33
CA TYR A 10 1.27 -12.84 4.76
C TYR A 10 0.29 -11.72 4.41
N THR A 11 0.62 -10.49 4.74
CA THR A 11 -0.23 -9.32 4.42
C THR A 11 -0.43 -9.15 2.93
N THR A 12 0.59 -9.49 2.14
CA THR A 12 0.50 -9.47 0.67
C THR A 12 -0.49 -10.51 0.15
N LEU A 13 -0.50 -11.72 0.72
CA LEU A 13 -1.41 -12.78 0.31
C LEU A 13 -2.86 -12.38 0.62
N PHE A 14 -3.16 -11.93 1.84
CA PHE A 14 -4.52 -11.47 2.21
C PHE A 14 -4.96 -10.30 1.34
N ARG A 15 -4.13 -9.26 1.23
CA ARG A 15 -4.41 -8.08 0.42
C ARG A 15 -4.68 -8.45 -1.03
N SER A 16 -3.82 -9.27 -1.64
CA SER A 16 -3.96 -9.66 -3.06
C SER A 16 -5.25 -10.45 -3.29
N ALA A 17 -5.62 -11.33 -2.37
CA ALA A 17 -6.87 -12.09 -2.45
C ALA A 17 -8.11 -11.19 -2.32
N ILE A 18 -8.07 -10.20 -1.41
CA ILE A 18 -9.16 -9.24 -1.19
C ILE A 18 -9.32 -8.32 -2.41
N VAL A 19 -8.22 -7.72 -2.89
CA VAL A 19 -8.21 -6.83 -4.05
C VAL A 19 -8.69 -7.56 -5.30
N LYS A 20 -8.32 -8.84 -5.48
CA LYS A 20 -8.81 -9.69 -6.57
C LYS A 20 -10.33 -9.89 -6.52
N LYS A 21 -10.92 -10.06 -5.33
CA LYS A 21 -12.39 -10.17 -5.18
C LYS A 21 -13.11 -8.88 -5.58
N GLN A 22 -12.43 -7.74 -5.55
CA GLN A 22 -12.92 -6.46 -6.03
C GLN A 22 -12.75 -6.27 -7.55
N GLY A 23 -12.28 -7.29 -8.30
CA GLY A 23 -11.96 -7.19 -9.72
C GLY A 23 -10.67 -6.41 -10.01
N ARG A 24 -9.85 -6.14 -8.99
CA ARG A 24 -8.61 -5.34 -9.09
C ARG A 24 -7.38 -6.23 -9.01
N VAL A 25 -6.25 -5.69 -9.43
CA VAL A 25 -4.94 -6.35 -9.34
C VAL A 25 -4.03 -5.60 -8.39
N ALA A 26 -3.53 -6.28 -7.36
CA ALA A 26 -2.51 -5.69 -6.49
C ALA A 26 -1.16 -5.69 -7.22
N LYS A 27 -0.65 -4.50 -7.48
CA LYS A 27 0.70 -4.30 -8.02
C LYS A 27 1.62 -3.71 -6.95
N PRO A 28 2.94 -3.94 -7.03
CA PRO A 28 3.90 -3.18 -6.25
C PRO A 28 3.80 -1.69 -6.56
N PHE A 29 4.20 -0.85 -5.62
CA PHE A 29 4.32 0.59 -5.87
C PHE A 29 5.36 0.83 -6.97
N GLY A 30 4.96 1.52 -8.06
CA GLY A 30 5.75 1.60 -9.28
C GLY A 30 6.95 2.55 -9.22
N ARG A 31 6.99 3.48 -8.25
CA ARG A 31 8.04 4.49 -8.10
C ARG A 31 8.90 4.20 -6.87
N LEU A 32 9.62 3.08 -6.90
CA LEU A 32 10.49 2.65 -5.78
C LEU A 32 11.60 3.66 -5.49
N GLU A 33 12.12 4.34 -6.52
CA GLU A 33 13.13 5.39 -6.45
C GLU A 33 12.66 6.63 -5.66
N ALA A 34 11.36 6.86 -5.55
CA ALA A 34 10.79 7.94 -4.73
C ALA A 34 10.95 7.71 -3.23
N GLY A 35 11.38 6.51 -2.80
CA GLY A 35 11.63 6.18 -1.41
C GLY A 35 10.41 6.29 -0.50
N ILE A 36 9.21 6.09 -1.02
CA ILE A 36 7.94 6.27 -0.28
C ILE A 36 7.89 5.43 0.99
N ALA A 37 8.51 4.24 0.99
CA ALA A 37 8.61 3.39 2.18
C ALA A 37 9.31 4.05 3.37
N TYR A 38 10.17 5.04 3.12
CA TYR A 38 10.93 5.80 4.13
C TYR A 38 10.33 7.19 4.42
N ARG A 39 9.29 7.59 3.69
CA ARG A 39 8.71 8.95 3.72
C ARG A 39 7.23 8.97 4.07
N ASN A 40 6.76 7.95 4.78
CA ASN A 40 5.37 7.85 5.23
C ASN A 40 5.32 7.54 6.73
N ASP A 41 4.17 7.68 7.34
CA ASP A 41 3.94 7.49 8.78
C ASP A 41 4.25 6.06 9.25
N GLY A 42 4.10 5.07 8.36
CA GLY A 42 4.44 3.68 8.62
C GLY A 42 5.94 3.44 8.84
N PHE A 43 6.80 4.37 8.41
CA PHE A 43 8.26 4.20 8.54
C PHE A 43 8.71 4.10 10.01
N SER A 44 8.07 4.82 10.92
CA SER A 44 8.38 4.74 12.35
C SER A 44 8.16 3.34 12.91
N PHE A 45 7.14 2.61 12.44
CA PHE A 45 6.92 1.22 12.78
C PHE A 45 7.92 0.30 12.08
N ASN A 46 8.16 0.52 10.78
CA ASN A 46 9.09 -0.29 9.99
C ASN A 46 10.49 -0.29 10.58
N ARG A 47 11.04 0.87 10.92
CA ARG A 47 12.36 1.00 11.55
C ARG A 47 12.45 0.39 12.94
N SER A 48 11.31 0.16 13.59
CA SER A 48 11.22 -0.57 14.86
C SER A 48 11.01 -2.07 14.66
N GLY A 49 11.09 -2.58 13.44
CA GLY A 49 10.88 -3.97 13.09
C GLY A 49 9.43 -4.38 12.87
N VAL A 50 8.46 -3.51 13.21
CA VAL A 50 7.03 -3.80 13.03
C VAL A 50 6.61 -3.47 11.59
N PRO A 51 6.15 -4.47 10.81
CA PRO A 51 5.74 -4.23 9.45
C PRO A 51 4.50 -3.32 9.35
N ALA A 52 4.61 -2.20 8.66
CA ALA A 52 3.50 -1.34 8.32
C ALA A 52 3.15 -1.47 6.83
N ILE A 53 1.86 -1.51 6.53
CA ILE A 53 1.36 -1.61 5.16
C ILE A 53 0.51 -0.39 4.81
N GLY A 54 0.63 0.06 3.57
CA GLY A 54 -0.25 1.05 2.99
C GLY A 54 -0.84 0.54 1.68
N LEU A 55 -1.96 1.09 1.29
CA LEU A 55 -2.50 1.01 -0.06
C LEU A 55 -2.37 2.39 -0.70
N ALA A 56 -1.98 2.40 -1.94
CA ALA A 56 -2.06 3.57 -2.79
C ALA A 56 -3.00 3.26 -3.95
N SER A 57 -3.61 4.30 -4.50
CA SER A 57 -4.41 4.21 -5.72
C SER A 57 -3.63 3.50 -6.83
N GLY A 58 -4.33 2.76 -7.67
CA GLY A 58 -3.72 2.05 -8.79
C GLY A 58 -3.08 2.99 -9.81
N SER A 59 -2.16 2.45 -10.59
CA SER A 59 -1.50 3.15 -11.70
C SER A 59 -2.19 2.92 -13.04
N GLU A 60 -3.36 2.31 -13.05
CA GLU A 60 -4.08 1.94 -14.26
C GLU A 60 -5.58 2.09 -14.03
N HIS A 61 -6.18 3.03 -14.74
CA HIS A 61 -7.62 3.22 -14.72
C HIS A 61 -8.29 2.14 -15.58
N ILE A 62 -9.40 1.56 -15.07
CA ILE A 62 -10.06 0.43 -15.75
C ILE A 62 -10.52 0.80 -17.15
N GLU A 63 -11.06 2.02 -17.33
CA GLU A 63 -11.60 2.49 -18.61
C GLU A 63 -10.59 3.32 -19.40
N ASN A 64 -9.80 4.17 -18.73
CA ASN A 64 -8.96 5.16 -19.38
C ASN A 64 -7.48 4.77 -19.49
N GLY A 65 -7.08 3.67 -18.83
CA GLY A 65 -5.72 3.13 -18.90
C GLY A 65 -4.66 3.88 -18.09
N THR A 66 -3.41 3.52 -18.33
CA THR A 66 -2.25 4.00 -17.56
C THR A 66 -1.90 5.45 -17.89
N GLU A 67 -1.91 5.84 -19.15
CA GLU A 67 -1.53 7.22 -19.57
C GLU A 67 -2.42 8.27 -18.93
N TRP A 68 -3.73 7.98 -18.82
CA TRP A 68 -4.67 8.85 -18.15
C TRP A 68 -4.36 8.97 -16.66
N MET A 69 -4.06 7.85 -15.98
CA MET A 69 -3.68 7.86 -14.56
C MET A 69 -2.38 8.61 -14.31
N ASP A 70 -1.39 8.46 -15.17
CA ASP A 70 -0.13 9.18 -15.07
C ASP A 70 -0.35 10.69 -15.20
N ALA A 71 -1.17 11.12 -16.18
CA ALA A 71 -1.52 12.53 -16.34
C ALA A 71 -2.27 13.09 -15.11
N GLN A 72 -3.20 12.33 -14.51
CA GLN A 72 -3.87 12.75 -13.28
C GLN A 72 -2.91 12.85 -12.10
N ALA A 73 -1.98 11.90 -11.97
CA ALA A 73 -0.97 11.91 -10.93
C ALA A 73 0.00 13.09 -11.09
N ASP A 74 0.45 13.37 -12.31
CA ASP A 74 1.35 14.49 -12.59
C ASP A 74 0.67 15.83 -12.32
N ASP A 75 -0.61 16.00 -12.69
CA ASP A 75 -1.39 17.18 -12.35
C ASP A 75 -1.53 17.35 -10.84
N TYR A 76 -1.91 16.29 -10.13
CA TYR A 76 -2.08 16.33 -8.67
C TYR A 76 -0.77 16.67 -7.96
N PHE A 77 0.31 15.95 -8.25
CA PHE A 77 1.60 16.18 -7.59
C PHE A 77 2.26 17.51 -7.99
N GLY A 78 2.01 17.99 -9.21
CA GLY A 78 2.55 19.26 -9.68
C GLY A 78 1.83 20.49 -9.15
N HIS A 79 0.50 20.42 -8.92
CA HIS A 79 -0.31 21.61 -8.70
C HIS A 79 -1.13 21.61 -7.41
N ARG A 80 -1.33 20.45 -6.77
CA ARG A 80 -2.24 20.34 -5.61
C ARG A 80 -1.60 19.72 -4.37
N TYR A 81 -0.82 18.65 -4.54
CA TYR A 81 -0.24 17.91 -3.43
C TYR A 81 0.58 18.81 -2.48
N HIS A 82 0.21 18.84 -1.20
CA HIS A 82 0.79 19.71 -0.16
C HIS A 82 0.70 21.22 -0.47
N GLN A 83 -0.31 21.64 -1.20
CA GLN A 83 -0.57 23.03 -1.55
C GLN A 83 -1.98 23.45 -1.12
N VAL A 84 -2.24 24.76 -1.08
CA VAL A 84 -3.56 25.31 -0.72
C VAL A 84 -4.66 24.84 -1.69
N ALA A 85 -4.30 24.52 -2.93
CA ALA A 85 -5.22 24.01 -3.94
C ALA A 85 -5.65 22.54 -3.72
N ASP A 86 -5.11 21.86 -2.70
CA ASP A 86 -5.53 20.49 -2.33
C ASP A 86 -6.80 20.53 -1.47
N GLU A 87 -7.90 20.95 -2.09
CA GLU A 87 -9.20 21.12 -1.45
C GLU A 87 -10.18 20.03 -1.90
N TYR A 88 -11.04 19.63 -0.97
CA TYR A 88 -12.16 18.74 -1.30
C TYR A 88 -13.17 19.45 -2.24
N SER A 89 -13.62 18.72 -3.23
CA SER A 89 -14.73 19.13 -4.10
C SER A 89 -15.81 18.06 -4.09
N ALA A 90 -17.08 18.48 -4.06
CA ALA A 90 -18.23 17.58 -4.15
C ALA A 90 -18.30 16.82 -5.50
N SER A 91 -17.53 17.26 -6.50
CA SER A 91 -17.42 16.59 -7.80
C SER A 91 -16.31 15.51 -7.83
N MET A 92 -15.55 15.34 -6.75
CA MET A 92 -14.51 14.28 -6.66
C MET A 92 -15.17 12.91 -6.66
N ASP A 93 -14.71 12.03 -7.55
CA ASP A 93 -15.04 10.62 -7.48
C ASP A 93 -14.17 9.91 -6.44
N VAL A 94 -14.79 9.53 -5.34
CA VAL A 94 -14.14 8.80 -4.24
C VAL A 94 -14.43 7.29 -4.26
N SER A 95 -15.04 6.77 -5.31
CA SER A 95 -15.40 5.35 -5.42
C SER A 95 -14.21 4.43 -5.28
N GLY A 96 -13.07 4.79 -5.87
CA GLY A 96 -11.80 4.08 -5.73
C GLY A 96 -11.29 4.06 -4.28
N ALA A 97 -11.41 5.18 -3.57
CA ALA A 97 -11.01 5.28 -2.16
C ALA A 97 -11.87 4.36 -1.26
N LEU A 98 -13.16 4.23 -1.53
CA LEU A 98 -14.02 3.29 -0.80
C LEU A 98 -13.56 1.83 -0.96
N LEU A 99 -13.14 1.44 -2.16
CA LEU A 99 -12.57 0.12 -2.41
C LEU A 99 -11.25 -0.09 -1.64
N ASP A 100 -10.40 0.93 -1.55
CA ASP A 100 -9.15 0.87 -0.79
C ASP A 100 -9.41 0.77 0.72
N VAL A 101 -10.33 1.55 1.26
CA VAL A 101 -10.77 1.46 2.67
C VAL A 101 -11.29 0.06 2.99
N MET A 102 -12.14 -0.51 2.14
CA MET A 102 -12.63 -1.87 2.31
C MET A 102 -11.52 -2.91 2.26
N ALA A 103 -10.55 -2.76 1.34
CA ALA A 103 -9.41 -3.66 1.24
C ALA A 103 -8.51 -3.59 2.49
N LEU A 104 -8.26 -2.39 3.03
CA LEU A 104 -7.53 -2.20 4.29
C LEU A 104 -8.27 -2.82 5.47
N TYR A 105 -9.57 -2.54 5.61
CA TYR A 105 -10.40 -3.09 6.68
C TYR A 105 -10.38 -4.62 6.68
N LEU A 106 -10.66 -5.26 5.55
CA LEU A 106 -10.68 -6.72 5.45
C LEU A 106 -9.29 -7.33 5.67
N THR A 107 -8.22 -6.65 5.24
CA THR A 107 -6.85 -7.09 5.50
C THR A 107 -6.53 -7.01 6.99
N GLY A 108 -6.88 -5.92 7.65
CA GLY A 108 -6.72 -5.74 9.10
C GLY A 108 -7.52 -6.77 9.89
N GLN A 109 -8.78 -7.01 9.50
CA GLN A 109 -9.62 -8.03 10.11
C GLN A 109 -9.03 -9.43 9.97
N ALA A 110 -8.52 -9.79 8.78
CA ALA A 110 -7.90 -11.09 8.55
C ALA A 110 -6.64 -11.28 9.41
N LEU A 111 -5.81 -10.23 9.53
CA LEU A 111 -4.62 -10.25 10.39
C LEU A 111 -4.99 -10.36 11.88
N ALA A 112 -5.94 -9.56 12.32
CA ALA A 112 -6.36 -9.54 13.74
C ALA A 112 -6.99 -10.87 14.20
N ASN A 113 -7.59 -11.63 13.29
CA ASN A 113 -8.15 -12.96 13.57
C ASN A 113 -7.18 -14.10 13.23
N SER A 114 -5.96 -13.79 12.82
CA SER A 114 -4.91 -14.78 12.55
C SER A 114 -4.10 -15.04 13.81
N SER A 115 -3.57 -16.26 13.96
CA SER A 115 -2.56 -16.58 14.98
C SER A 115 -1.14 -16.18 14.55
N GLU A 116 -0.99 -15.70 13.33
CA GLU A 116 0.30 -15.36 12.75
C GLU A 116 0.64 -13.88 12.95
N PHE A 117 1.87 -13.61 13.38
CA PHE A 117 2.40 -12.25 13.38
C PHE A 117 2.93 -11.88 11.99
N ALA A 118 2.69 -10.63 11.58
CA ALA A 118 3.24 -10.11 10.34
C ALA A 118 4.78 -10.19 10.34
N GLN A 119 5.34 -10.76 9.27
CA GLN A 119 6.76 -11.00 9.10
C GLN A 119 7.30 -10.26 7.87
N TRP A 120 8.57 -9.91 7.92
CA TRP A 120 9.32 -9.42 6.77
C TRP A 120 9.75 -10.58 5.86
N TYR A 121 9.96 -10.29 4.57
CA TYR A 121 10.71 -11.21 3.71
C TYR A 121 12.18 -11.27 4.17
N ASP A 122 12.84 -12.40 3.92
CA ASP A 122 14.20 -12.68 4.40
C ASP A 122 15.26 -11.67 3.92
N ASP A 123 15.04 -11.05 2.78
CA ASP A 123 15.93 -10.08 2.16
C ASP A 123 15.65 -8.62 2.58
N LYS A 124 14.82 -8.39 3.61
CA LYS A 124 14.42 -7.03 4.03
C LYS A 124 15.23 -6.52 5.22
N GLU A 125 15.54 -5.23 5.13
CA GLU A 125 16.38 -4.46 6.06
C GLU A 125 15.95 -4.62 7.53
N PHE A 126 14.65 -4.61 7.80
CA PHE A 126 14.12 -4.62 9.17
C PHE A 126 13.78 -6.02 9.70
N LYS A 127 14.02 -7.06 8.90
CA LYS A 127 13.75 -8.44 9.36
C LYS A 127 14.51 -8.84 10.62
N PRO A 128 15.82 -8.56 10.77
CA PRO A 128 16.54 -8.95 11.97
C PRO A 128 15.96 -8.37 13.26
N LEU A 129 15.44 -7.13 13.20
CA LEU A 129 14.75 -6.49 14.33
C LEU A 129 13.45 -7.22 14.68
N ARG A 130 12.70 -7.62 13.65
CA ARG A 130 11.45 -8.36 13.85
C ARG A 130 11.68 -9.73 14.43
N ASP A 131 12.67 -10.44 13.94
CA ASP A 131 13.05 -11.77 14.44
C ASP A 131 13.44 -11.70 15.92
N ALA A 132 14.21 -10.69 16.30
CA ALA A 132 14.57 -10.47 17.70
C ALA A 132 13.37 -10.18 18.63
N GLN A 133 12.35 -9.50 18.13
CA GLN A 133 11.11 -9.23 18.89
C GLN A 133 10.23 -10.45 19.09
N LEU A 134 10.30 -11.41 18.17
CA LEU A 134 9.49 -12.64 18.19
C LEU A 134 10.26 -13.86 18.70
N ALA A 135 11.52 -13.68 19.05
CA ALA A 135 12.32 -14.71 19.71
C ALA A 135 11.69 -15.04 21.09
N PRO A 136 11.65 -16.33 21.47
CA PRO A 136 11.09 -16.78 22.74
C PRO A 136 11.91 -16.28 23.96
#